data_32ace6d996cc0ff6f35458aed4419c08
#
_entry.id   32ace6d996cc0ff6f35458aed4419c08
#
_cell.length_a   1.000
_cell.length_b   1.000
_cell.length_c   1.000
_cell.angle_alpha   90.00
_cell.angle_beta   90.00
_cell.angle_gamma   90.00
#
_symmetry.space_group_name_H-M   'P 1'
#
loop_
_entity.id
_entity.type
_entity.pdbx_description
1 polymer ?
#
loop_
_entity_poly.entity_id
_entity_poly.type
_entity_poly.pdbx_seq_one_letter_code
_entity_poly.pdbx_strand_id
1 'polypeptide(L)'
;MKIRAIIVLALIVCGIVSTIFYVKANQVSTNEKAIIEAIQTKNTPALIQALISRMKNQLEKDVNTFPELIKEVETYAGTCPDSASVAILHSMIAEMYNNYYMQNRWNVNQRTELAGYVPDDIQEWTSNLFREKIKQELTLSLQPARLLQQTPISQYNLILKKGKDAPQLRPTLYDFLAFRAIDIQPSDKWYEDVIDFRRTQPEKKALLLDELDYWQYKYDSQSTNTNDYRNTLD
;
A
#
# COMPACT_ATOMS: atom_id res chain seq x y z
N MET A 1 -10.05 33.12 48.41
CA MET A 1 -9.62 33.35 47.01
C MET A 1 -9.07 32.11 46.31
N LYS A 2 -8.34 31.19 46.92
CA LYS A 2 -7.70 30.02 46.27
C LYS A 2 -8.68 28.96 45.73
N ILE A 3 -9.80 28.69 46.41
CA ILE A 3 -10.79 27.66 45.97
C ILE A 3 -11.52 28.07 44.67
N ARG A 4 -11.89 29.35 44.49
CA ARG A 4 -12.54 29.84 43.26
C ARG A 4 -11.62 29.76 42.05
N ALA A 5 -10.32 30.00 42.22
CA ALA A 5 -9.33 29.87 41.17
C ALA A 5 -9.13 28.43 40.71
N ILE A 6 -9.19 27.46 41.62
CA ILE A 6 -9.07 26.03 41.31
C ILE A 6 -10.30 25.52 40.55
N ILE A 7 -11.50 25.97 40.93
CA ILE A 7 -12.75 25.57 40.23
C ILE A 7 -12.78 26.14 38.80
N VAL A 8 -12.35 27.39 38.62
CA VAL A 8 -12.27 28.00 37.26
C VAL A 8 -11.23 27.27 36.39
N LEU A 9 -10.07 26.91 36.96
CA LEU A 9 -9.04 26.15 36.22
C LEU A 9 -9.54 24.76 35.82
N ALA A 10 -10.25 24.05 36.73
CA ALA A 10 -10.85 22.73 36.44
C ALA A 10 -11.90 22.81 35.33
N LEU A 11 -12.73 23.83 35.29
CA LEU A 11 -13.73 24.04 34.24
C LEU A 11 -13.09 24.35 32.88
N ILE A 12 -12.00 25.11 32.85
CA ILE A 12 -11.25 25.41 31.62
C ILE A 12 -10.59 24.12 31.07
N VAL A 13 -9.98 23.32 31.94
CA VAL A 13 -9.37 22.04 31.54
C VAL A 13 -10.43 21.05 31.04
N CYS A 14 -11.57 20.93 31.71
CA CYS A 14 -12.69 20.12 31.22
C CYS A 14 -13.24 20.62 29.85
N GLY A 15 -13.33 21.91 29.64
CA GLY A 15 -13.75 22.50 28.38
C GLY A 15 -12.78 22.20 27.23
N ILE A 16 -11.46 22.30 27.49
CA ILE A 16 -10.41 21.98 26.50
C ILE A 16 -10.42 20.48 26.17
N VAL A 17 -10.51 19.61 27.17
CA VAL A 17 -10.60 18.16 26.95
C VAL A 17 -11.85 17.79 26.17
N SER A 18 -13.01 18.36 26.49
CA SER A 18 -14.27 18.15 25.77
C SER A 18 -14.20 18.60 24.33
N THR A 19 -13.58 19.76 24.05
CA THR A 19 -13.39 20.24 22.67
C THR A 19 -12.44 19.37 21.88
N ILE A 20 -11.34 18.89 22.49
CA ILE A 20 -10.42 17.95 21.84
C ILE A 20 -11.12 16.62 21.51
N PHE A 21 -11.92 16.07 22.44
CA PHE A 21 -12.71 14.86 22.20
C PHE A 21 -13.78 15.07 21.11
N TYR A 22 -14.45 16.20 21.10
CA TYR A 22 -15.46 16.54 20.10
C TYR A 22 -14.86 16.72 18.70
N VAL A 23 -13.70 17.39 18.59
CA VAL A 23 -12.98 17.54 17.32
C VAL A 23 -12.49 16.18 16.80
N LYS A 24 -11.94 15.30 17.67
CA LYS A 24 -11.53 13.95 17.28
C LYS A 24 -12.71 13.07 16.86
N ALA A 25 -13.81 13.10 17.60
CA ALA A 25 -15.03 12.36 17.27
C ALA A 25 -15.64 12.83 15.93
N ASN A 26 -15.66 14.15 15.66
CA ASN A 26 -16.11 14.70 14.40
C ASN A 26 -15.19 14.35 13.23
N GLN A 27 -13.89 14.23 13.45
CA GLN A 27 -12.94 13.84 12.41
C GLN A 27 -13.13 12.38 11.97
N VAL A 28 -13.40 11.46 12.90
CA VAL A 28 -13.77 10.07 12.60
C VAL A 28 -15.08 10.03 11.80
N SER A 29 -16.10 10.75 12.25
CA SER A 29 -17.39 10.87 11.54
C SER A 29 -17.25 11.50 10.15
N THR A 30 -16.32 12.43 9.96
CA THR A 30 -16.06 13.07 8.66
C THR A 30 -15.43 12.09 7.66
N ASN A 31 -14.46 11.28 8.09
CA ASN A 31 -13.84 10.28 7.23
C ASN A 31 -14.82 9.18 6.82
N GLU A 32 -15.68 8.72 7.72
CA GLU A 32 -16.72 7.74 7.39
C GLU A 32 -17.72 8.28 6.37
N LYS A 33 -18.16 9.52 6.53
CA LYS A 33 -19.05 10.18 5.55
C LYS A 33 -18.37 10.31 4.18
N ALA A 34 -17.09 10.70 4.14
CA ALA A 34 -16.33 10.80 2.90
C ALA A 34 -16.18 9.45 2.20
N ILE A 35 -15.98 8.36 2.93
CA ILE A 35 -15.94 6.99 2.38
C ILE A 35 -17.30 6.63 1.77
N ILE A 36 -18.39 6.81 2.52
CA ILE A 36 -19.75 6.50 2.05
C ILE A 36 -20.09 7.32 0.78
N GLU A 37 -19.82 8.62 0.79
CA GLU A 37 -20.06 9.50 -0.35
C GLU A 37 -19.24 9.07 -1.59
N ALA A 38 -17.97 8.73 -1.39
CA ALA A 38 -17.09 8.27 -2.47
C ALA A 38 -17.57 6.94 -3.07
N ILE A 39 -18.09 6.01 -2.27
CA ILE A 39 -18.69 4.75 -2.74
C ILE A 39 -19.97 5.04 -3.53
N GLN A 40 -20.88 5.88 -3.00
CA GLN A 40 -22.15 6.23 -3.65
C GLN A 40 -21.95 6.93 -4.99
N THR A 41 -20.97 7.82 -5.06
CA THR A 41 -20.63 8.58 -6.28
C THR A 41 -19.70 7.82 -7.23
N LYS A 42 -19.27 6.62 -6.85
CA LYS A 42 -18.26 5.81 -7.59
C LYS A 42 -16.97 6.61 -7.87
N ASN A 43 -16.62 7.51 -6.96
CA ASN A 43 -15.42 8.34 -7.06
C ASN A 43 -14.23 7.65 -6.38
N THR A 44 -13.50 6.84 -7.16
CA THR A 44 -12.37 6.06 -6.70
C THR A 44 -11.25 6.86 -6.06
N PRO A 45 -10.75 7.94 -6.69
CA PRO A 45 -9.71 8.75 -6.06
C PRO A 45 -10.13 9.29 -4.69
N ALA A 46 -11.38 9.72 -4.55
CA ALA A 46 -11.92 10.19 -3.27
C ALA A 46 -12.02 9.06 -2.23
N LEU A 47 -12.44 7.86 -2.65
CA LEU A 47 -12.47 6.67 -1.77
C LEU A 47 -11.07 6.35 -1.22
N ILE A 48 -10.08 6.26 -2.09
CA ILE A 48 -8.70 5.94 -1.69
C ILE A 48 -8.14 7.03 -0.77
N GLN A 49 -8.37 8.31 -1.08
CA GLN A 49 -7.94 9.43 -0.23
C GLN A 49 -8.59 9.36 1.16
N ALA A 50 -9.88 9.06 1.24
CA ALA A 50 -10.61 8.92 2.50
C ALA A 50 -10.12 7.72 3.32
N LEU A 51 -9.85 6.57 2.68
CA LEU A 51 -9.26 5.40 3.32
C LEU A 51 -7.86 5.70 3.88
N ILE A 52 -6.97 6.32 3.10
CA ILE A 52 -5.63 6.72 3.56
C ILE A 52 -5.72 7.65 4.77
N SER A 53 -6.63 8.64 4.72
CA SER A 53 -6.83 9.59 5.82
C SER A 53 -7.34 8.88 7.09
N ARG A 54 -8.28 7.95 6.93
CA ARG A 54 -8.80 7.15 8.04
C ARG A 54 -7.71 6.26 8.65
N MET A 55 -6.95 5.55 7.82
CA MET A 55 -5.84 4.70 8.27
C MET A 55 -4.81 5.51 9.06
N LYS A 56 -4.38 6.66 8.54
CA LYS A 56 -3.45 7.55 9.23
C LYS A 56 -3.98 7.97 10.59
N ASN A 57 -5.22 8.44 10.66
CA ASN A 57 -5.84 8.87 11.92
C ASN A 57 -6.00 7.73 12.95
N GLN A 58 -6.18 6.50 12.50
CA GLN A 58 -6.30 5.34 13.36
C GLN A 58 -4.93 4.89 13.88
N LEU A 59 -3.93 4.81 13.03
CA LEU A 59 -2.56 4.44 13.40
C LEU A 59 -1.88 5.46 14.32
N GLU A 60 -2.23 6.75 14.21
CA GLU A 60 -1.77 7.79 15.14
C GLU A 60 -2.34 7.59 16.56
N LYS A 61 -3.47 6.89 16.69
CA LYS A 61 -4.09 6.60 17.99
C LYS A 61 -3.59 5.29 18.59
N ASP A 62 -3.56 4.25 17.78
CA ASP A 62 -3.14 2.91 18.19
C ASP A 62 -2.55 2.15 16.99
N VAL A 63 -1.26 1.90 17.03
CA VAL A 63 -0.52 1.16 16.00
C VAL A 63 -0.94 -0.32 15.94
N ASN A 64 -1.48 -0.87 17.03
CA ASN A 64 -1.91 -2.27 17.08
C ASN A 64 -3.18 -2.54 16.25
N THR A 65 -3.88 -1.49 15.79
CA THR A 65 -5.05 -1.62 14.90
C THR A 65 -4.67 -1.92 13.44
N PHE A 66 -3.38 -2.07 13.13
CA PHE A 66 -2.93 -2.27 11.76
C PHE A 66 -3.51 -3.54 11.09
N PRO A 67 -3.61 -4.71 11.77
CA PRO A 67 -4.24 -5.90 11.23
C PRO A 67 -5.72 -5.71 10.85
N GLU A 68 -6.48 -4.99 11.67
CA GLU A 68 -7.89 -4.67 11.41
C GLU A 68 -8.04 -3.76 10.20
N LEU A 69 -7.12 -2.79 10.03
CA LEU A 69 -7.11 -1.90 8.87
C LEU A 69 -6.83 -2.65 7.56
N ILE A 70 -5.98 -3.67 7.58
CA ILE A 70 -5.77 -4.54 6.41
C ILE A 70 -7.09 -5.21 6.03
N LYS A 71 -7.78 -5.85 6.97
CA LYS A 71 -9.07 -6.51 6.74
C LYS A 71 -10.14 -5.55 6.23
N GLU A 72 -10.14 -4.32 6.71
CA GLU A 72 -11.04 -3.28 6.24
C GLU A 72 -10.79 -2.97 4.75
N VAL A 73 -9.53 -2.76 4.33
CA VAL A 73 -9.18 -2.48 2.93
C VAL A 73 -9.47 -3.69 2.04
N GLU A 74 -9.23 -4.92 2.50
CA GLU A 74 -9.62 -6.16 1.81
C GLU A 74 -11.14 -6.23 1.56
N THR A 75 -11.94 -5.84 2.55
CA THR A 75 -13.40 -5.78 2.42
C THR A 75 -13.81 -4.79 1.31
N TYR A 76 -13.18 -3.60 1.28
CA TYR A 76 -13.44 -2.63 0.20
C TYR A 76 -13.00 -3.15 -1.16
N ALA A 77 -11.87 -3.82 -1.27
CA ALA A 77 -11.43 -4.44 -2.53
C ALA A 77 -12.43 -5.49 -3.03
N GLY A 78 -13.00 -6.31 -2.13
CA GLY A 78 -13.97 -7.34 -2.48
C GLY A 78 -15.36 -6.80 -2.85
N THR A 79 -15.70 -5.57 -2.48
CA THR A 79 -17.04 -4.98 -2.72
C THR A 79 -17.04 -3.83 -3.73
N CYS A 80 -15.88 -3.32 -4.11
CA CYS A 80 -15.74 -2.19 -5.02
C CYS A 80 -16.11 -2.61 -6.45
N PRO A 81 -17.04 -1.91 -7.12
CA PRO A 81 -17.49 -2.28 -8.46
C PRO A 81 -16.55 -1.81 -9.58
N ASP A 82 -15.61 -0.92 -9.30
CA ASP A 82 -14.69 -0.36 -10.28
C ASP A 82 -13.35 -1.09 -10.27
N SER A 83 -13.04 -1.76 -11.38
CA SER A 83 -11.84 -2.60 -11.51
C SER A 83 -10.52 -1.84 -11.36
N ALA A 84 -10.46 -0.58 -11.79
CA ALA A 84 -9.26 0.23 -11.62
C ALA A 84 -9.02 0.56 -10.14
N SER A 85 -10.09 0.83 -9.39
CA SER A 85 -10.07 1.00 -7.94
C SER A 85 -9.63 -0.26 -7.23
N VAL A 86 -10.20 -1.40 -7.61
CA VAL A 86 -9.84 -2.71 -7.05
C VAL A 86 -8.35 -2.97 -7.21
N ALA A 87 -7.78 -2.68 -8.40
CA ALA A 87 -6.36 -2.82 -8.66
C ALA A 87 -5.50 -1.95 -7.72
N ILE A 88 -5.91 -0.69 -7.49
CA ILE A 88 -5.20 0.20 -6.55
C ILE A 88 -5.32 -0.32 -5.11
N LEU A 89 -6.50 -0.77 -4.70
CA LEU A 89 -6.72 -1.34 -3.35
C LEU A 89 -5.84 -2.58 -3.13
N HIS A 90 -5.73 -3.50 -4.11
CA HIS A 90 -4.83 -4.64 -4.03
C HIS A 90 -3.37 -4.21 -3.88
N SER A 91 -2.92 -3.18 -4.61
CA SER A 91 -1.57 -2.62 -4.43
C SER A 91 -1.35 -2.03 -3.03
N MET A 92 -2.37 -1.37 -2.46
CA MET A 92 -2.31 -0.87 -1.08
C MET A 92 -2.26 -2.02 -0.07
N ILE A 93 -3.06 -3.07 -0.25
CA ILE A 93 -3.05 -4.26 0.62
C ILE A 93 -1.68 -4.93 0.59
N ALA A 94 -1.08 -5.09 -0.59
CA ALA A 94 0.28 -5.65 -0.73
C ALA A 94 1.31 -4.84 0.07
N GLU A 95 1.28 -3.51 -0.05
CA GLU A 95 2.16 -2.62 0.71
C GLU A 95 1.89 -2.70 2.22
N MET A 96 0.63 -2.81 2.65
CA MET A 96 0.29 -2.96 4.06
C MET A 96 0.85 -4.27 4.63
N TYR A 97 0.67 -5.40 3.95
CA TYR A 97 1.29 -6.67 4.37
C TYR A 97 2.81 -6.60 4.39
N ASN A 98 3.42 -5.97 3.39
CA ASN A 98 4.87 -5.79 3.35
C ASN A 98 5.37 -4.92 4.51
N ASN A 99 4.71 -3.80 4.80
CA ASN A 99 5.06 -2.93 5.91
C ASN A 99 4.93 -3.65 7.26
N TYR A 100 3.84 -4.41 7.45
CA TYR A 100 3.66 -5.21 8.66
C TYR A 100 4.78 -6.26 8.81
N TYR A 101 5.08 -7.00 7.74
CA TYR A 101 6.18 -7.98 7.71
C TYR A 101 7.53 -7.32 8.04
N MET A 102 7.86 -6.22 7.39
CA MET A 102 9.15 -5.54 7.58
C MET A 102 9.31 -5.00 9.00
N GLN A 103 8.26 -4.44 9.60
CA GLN A 103 8.28 -3.96 10.99
C GLN A 103 8.41 -5.09 12.00
N ASN A 104 7.85 -6.27 11.70
CA ASN A 104 7.85 -7.43 12.60
C ASN A 104 8.85 -8.52 12.17
N ARG A 105 9.73 -8.24 11.21
CA ARG A 105 10.60 -9.21 10.53
C ARG A 105 11.37 -10.11 11.48
N TRP A 106 11.89 -9.57 12.56
CA TRP A 106 12.62 -10.34 13.57
C TRP A 106 11.75 -11.48 14.14
N ASN A 107 10.57 -11.15 14.65
CA ASN A 107 9.66 -12.12 15.24
C ASN A 107 9.09 -13.10 14.20
N VAL A 108 8.76 -12.61 13.01
CA VAL A 108 8.21 -13.41 11.91
C VAL A 108 9.20 -14.49 11.46
N ASN A 109 10.47 -14.15 11.32
CA ASN A 109 11.50 -15.10 10.88
C ASN A 109 11.85 -16.19 11.90
N GLN A 110 11.41 -16.06 13.16
CA GLN A 110 11.56 -17.10 14.20
C GLN A 110 10.47 -18.16 14.15
N ARG A 111 9.41 -17.94 13.37
CA ARG A 111 8.25 -18.85 13.34
C ARG A 111 8.49 -20.02 12.43
N THR A 112 8.03 -21.19 12.89
CA THR A 112 8.09 -22.43 12.12
C THR A 112 6.81 -22.57 11.28
N GLU A 113 6.97 -22.89 10.01
CA GLU A 113 5.86 -23.18 9.11
C GLU A 113 5.24 -24.52 9.42
N LEU A 114 3.91 -24.56 9.54
CA LEU A 114 3.14 -25.81 9.67
C LEU A 114 2.52 -26.14 8.31
N ALA A 115 2.87 -27.29 7.77
CA ALA A 115 2.42 -27.70 6.45
C ALA A 115 0.89 -27.76 6.36
N GLY A 116 0.31 -27.02 5.41
CA GLY A 116 -1.12 -27.01 5.13
C GLY A 116 -1.97 -26.21 6.12
N TYR A 117 -1.37 -25.46 7.04
CA TYR A 117 -2.09 -24.62 7.98
C TYR A 117 -1.77 -23.12 7.76
N VAL A 118 -2.82 -22.33 7.60
CA VAL A 118 -2.74 -20.86 7.52
C VAL A 118 -3.51 -20.27 8.69
N PRO A 119 -2.83 -19.61 9.64
CA PRO A 119 -3.49 -18.94 10.77
C PRO A 119 -4.41 -17.83 10.30
N ASP A 120 -5.54 -17.63 10.99
CA ASP A 120 -6.46 -16.50 10.76
C ASP A 120 -5.86 -15.17 11.23
N ASP A 121 -4.98 -15.21 12.24
CA ASP A 121 -4.29 -14.06 12.76
C ASP A 121 -2.94 -13.86 12.04
N ILE A 122 -2.78 -12.72 11.37
CA ILE A 122 -1.53 -12.38 10.69
C ILE A 122 -0.35 -12.28 11.66
N GLN A 123 -0.62 -12.09 12.96
CA GLN A 123 0.42 -12.10 13.98
C GLN A 123 1.08 -13.48 14.15
N GLU A 124 0.49 -14.53 13.65
CA GLU A 124 1.04 -15.90 13.66
C GLU A 124 1.69 -16.30 12.32
N TRP A 125 1.56 -15.48 11.29
CA TRP A 125 2.04 -15.80 9.95
C TRP A 125 3.57 -15.92 9.89
N THR A 126 4.05 -16.86 9.10
CA THR A 126 5.46 -17.03 8.75
C THR A 126 5.87 -16.07 7.62
N SER A 127 7.18 -15.95 7.39
CA SER A 127 7.72 -15.14 6.29
C SER A 127 7.23 -15.62 4.91
N ASN A 128 7.02 -16.94 4.73
CA ASN A 128 6.50 -17.47 3.48
C ASN A 128 5.04 -17.06 3.24
N LEU A 129 4.19 -17.15 4.27
CA LEU A 129 2.79 -16.72 4.16
C LEU A 129 2.68 -15.23 3.79
N PHE A 130 3.49 -14.37 4.40
CA PHE A 130 3.55 -12.94 4.01
C PHE A 130 3.99 -12.76 2.56
N ARG A 131 5.07 -13.43 2.13
CA ARG A 131 5.58 -13.30 0.75
C ARG A 131 4.56 -13.76 -0.29
N GLU A 132 3.91 -14.90 -0.05
CA GLU A 132 2.88 -15.42 -0.96
C GLU A 132 1.66 -14.51 -1.01
N LYS A 133 1.19 -14.00 0.14
CA LYS A 133 0.07 -13.04 0.18
C LYS A 133 0.42 -11.75 -0.55
N ILE A 134 1.58 -11.18 -0.31
CA ILE A 134 2.05 -9.97 -0.99
C ILE A 134 2.09 -10.22 -2.50
N LYS A 135 2.68 -11.33 -2.95
CA LYS A 135 2.74 -11.70 -4.37
C LYS A 135 1.34 -11.85 -5.00
N GLN A 136 0.41 -12.48 -4.27
CA GLN A 136 -0.97 -12.61 -4.71
C GLN A 136 -1.62 -11.23 -4.90
N GLU A 137 -1.51 -10.36 -3.92
CA GLU A 137 -2.09 -9.02 -3.97
C GLU A 137 -1.46 -8.15 -5.09
N LEU A 138 -0.14 -8.23 -5.28
CA LEU A 138 0.54 -7.58 -6.40
C LEU A 138 0.06 -8.13 -7.75
N THR A 139 -0.17 -9.44 -7.87
CA THR A 139 -0.72 -10.04 -9.09
C THR A 139 -2.13 -9.50 -9.40
N LEU A 140 -2.98 -9.41 -8.38
CA LEU A 140 -4.34 -8.86 -8.51
C LEU A 140 -4.31 -7.36 -8.83
N SER A 141 -3.33 -6.61 -8.31
CA SER A 141 -3.18 -5.18 -8.58
C SER A 141 -2.86 -4.86 -10.04
N LEU A 142 -2.41 -5.82 -10.83
CA LEU A 142 -2.11 -5.67 -12.26
C LEU A 142 -3.23 -6.18 -13.16
N GLN A 143 -4.41 -6.49 -12.60
CA GLN A 143 -5.55 -6.99 -13.36
C GLN A 143 -6.77 -6.04 -13.25
N PRO A 144 -7.57 -5.92 -14.31
CA PRO A 144 -7.34 -6.43 -15.68
C PRO A 144 -6.34 -5.55 -16.44
N ALA A 145 -5.21 -6.10 -16.83
CA ALA A 145 -4.07 -5.37 -17.40
C ALA A 145 -4.45 -4.40 -18.53
N ARG A 146 -5.29 -4.84 -19.48
CA ARG A 146 -5.71 -4.00 -20.61
C ARG A 146 -6.44 -2.72 -20.19
N LEU A 147 -7.30 -2.79 -19.16
CA LEU A 147 -7.98 -1.62 -18.61
C LEU A 147 -6.96 -0.65 -17.99
N LEU A 148 -6.06 -1.18 -17.18
CA LEU A 148 -5.05 -0.37 -16.50
C LEU A 148 -4.08 0.31 -17.47
N GLN A 149 -3.71 -0.38 -18.56
CA GLN A 149 -2.88 0.14 -19.64
C GLN A 149 -3.55 1.28 -20.43
N GLN A 150 -4.88 1.31 -20.45
CA GLN A 150 -5.67 2.36 -21.11
C GLN A 150 -6.10 3.48 -20.15
N THR A 151 -5.92 3.30 -18.85
CA THR A 151 -6.33 4.28 -17.84
C THR A 151 -5.22 5.30 -17.63
N PRO A 152 -5.43 6.59 -17.96
CA PRO A 152 -4.41 7.61 -17.75
C PRO A 152 -4.15 7.85 -16.25
N ILE A 153 -2.87 7.86 -15.86
CA ILE A 153 -2.48 8.12 -14.47
C ILE A 153 -2.93 9.50 -13.96
N SER A 154 -3.23 10.42 -14.88
CA SER A 154 -3.73 11.76 -14.55
C SER A 154 -5.08 11.78 -13.82
N GLN A 155 -5.89 10.74 -13.95
CA GLN A 155 -7.15 10.61 -13.22
C GLN A 155 -6.96 10.48 -11.70
N TYR A 156 -5.76 10.11 -11.26
CA TYR A 156 -5.41 9.87 -9.85
C TYR A 156 -4.52 10.94 -9.23
N ASN A 157 -4.49 12.16 -9.81
CA ASN A 157 -3.66 13.27 -9.34
C ASN A 157 -3.94 13.66 -7.87
N LEU A 158 -5.14 13.39 -7.34
CA LEU A 158 -5.49 13.67 -5.94
C LEU A 158 -4.75 12.81 -4.94
N ILE A 159 -4.37 11.59 -5.35
CA ILE A 159 -3.76 10.58 -4.47
C ILE A 159 -2.32 10.27 -4.80
N LEU A 160 -1.84 10.68 -5.99
CA LEU A 160 -0.49 10.37 -6.46
C LEU A 160 0.36 11.63 -6.58
N LYS A 161 1.54 11.58 -5.98
CA LYS A 161 2.62 12.56 -6.25
C LYS A 161 3.40 12.11 -7.46
N LYS A 162 3.44 12.94 -8.51
CA LYS A 162 4.17 12.63 -9.73
C LYS A 162 5.55 13.25 -9.71
N GLY A 163 6.54 12.49 -10.15
CA GLY A 163 7.83 13.03 -10.53
C GLY A 163 7.71 13.93 -11.78
N LYS A 164 8.72 14.78 -12.02
CA LYS A 164 8.71 15.78 -13.08
C LYS A 164 8.53 15.17 -14.49
N ASP A 165 9.14 14.00 -14.73
CA ASP A 165 9.13 13.30 -16.03
C ASP A 165 8.13 12.13 -16.08
N ALA A 166 7.42 11.86 -14.96
CA ALA A 166 6.49 10.73 -14.85
C ALA A 166 5.38 10.72 -15.92
N PRO A 167 4.76 11.86 -16.32
CA PRO A 167 3.71 11.85 -17.32
C PRO A 167 4.15 11.38 -18.71
N GLN A 168 5.44 11.54 -19.03
CA GLN A 168 6.00 11.11 -20.31
C GLN A 168 6.48 9.66 -20.27
N LEU A 169 7.10 9.25 -19.18
CA LEU A 169 7.71 7.93 -19.05
C LEU A 169 6.73 6.87 -18.56
N ARG A 170 5.77 7.26 -17.71
CA ARG A 170 4.83 6.35 -17.05
C ARG A 170 3.40 6.92 -17.07
N PRO A 171 2.76 7.00 -18.25
CA PRO A 171 1.50 7.73 -18.43
C PRO A 171 0.25 6.98 -17.95
N THR A 172 0.33 5.66 -17.70
CA THR A 172 -0.82 4.82 -17.40
C THR A 172 -0.87 4.36 -15.94
N LEU A 173 -2.04 3.95 -15.50
CA LEU A 173 -2.21 3.34 -14.17
C LEU A 173 -1.44 2.02 -14.07
N TYR A 174 -1.36 1.26 -15.17
CA TYR A 174 -0.55 0.03 -15.24
C TYR A 174 0.92 0.32 -14.90
N ASP A 175 1.50 1.35 -15.50
CA ASP A 175 2.89 1.74 -15.23
C ASP A 175 3.12 1.99 -13.74
N PHE A 176 2.23 2.75 -13.12
CA PHE A 176 2.34 3.07 -11.70
C PHE A 176 2.26 1.81 -10.83
N LEU A 177 1.28 0.93 -11.06
CA LEU A 177 1.06 -0.27 -10.25
C LEU A 177 2.16 -1.32 -10.47
N ALA A 178 2.66 -1.47 -11.71
CA ALA A 178 3.72 -2.40 -12.04
C ALA A 178 5.06 -2.01 -11.37
N PHE A 179 5.42 -0.72 -11.39
CA PHE A 179 6.61 -0.25 -10.67
C PHE A 179 6.47 -0.37 -9.16
N ARG A 180 5.28 -0.17 -8.59
CA ARG A 180 5.04 -0.48 -7.18
C ARG A 180 5.22 -1.97 -6.87
N ALA A 181 4.82 -2.87 -7.77
CA ALA A 181 5.04 -4.30 -7.60
C ALA A 181 6.55 -4.63 -7.60
N ILE A 182 7.33 -4.01 -8.50
CA ILE A 182 8.79 -4.14 -8.52
C ILE A 182 9.41 -3.60 -7.23
N ASP A 183 8.99 -2.43 -6.75
CA ASP A 183 9.53 -1.82 -5.53
C ASP A 183 9.24 -2.64 -4.27
N ILE A 184 8.05 -3.27 -4.18
CA ILE A 184 7.63 -4.05 -3.01
C ILE A 184 8.26 -5.44 -3.02
N GLN A 185 8.23 -6.13 -4.15
CA GLN A 185 8.75 -7.50 -4.31
C GLN A 185 9.31 -7.71 -5.71
N PRO A 186 10.56 -7.30 -5.97
CA PRO A 186 11.16 -7.39 -7.30
C PRO A 186 11.24 -8.84 -7.77
N SER A 187 10.93 -9.05 -9.06
CA SER A 187 11.02 -10.36 -9.72
C SER A 187 11.19 -10.20 -11.23
N ASP A 188 11.82 -11.18 -11.87
CA ASP A 188 11.98 -11.23 -13.33
C ASP A 188 10.65 -10.99 -14.04
N LYS A 189 9.59 -11.65 -13.58
CA LYS A 189 8.26 -11.55 -14.17
C LYS A 189 7.73 -10.10 -14.24
N TRP A 190 7.88 -9.33 -13.18
CA TRP A 190 7.37 -7.94 -13.18
C TRP A 190 8.13 -7.05 -14.15
N TYR A 191 9.45 -7.21 -14.23
CA TYR A 191 10.27 -6.47 -15.21
C TYR A 191 9.93 -6.88 -16.65
N GLU A 192 9.80 -8.18 -16.92
CA GLU A 192 9.45 -8.68 -18.24
C GLU A 192 8.07 -8.19 -18.70
N ASP A 193 7.05 -8.25 -17.81
CA ASP A 193 5.70 -7.76 -18.08
C ASP A 193 5.71 -6.23 -18.41
N VAL A 194 6.51 -5.44 -17.69
CA VAL A 194 6.67 -3.99 -17.97
C VAL A 194 7.35 -3.76 -19.31
N ILE A 195 8.45 -4.45 -19.58
CA ILE A 195 9.22 -4.31 -20.82
C ILE A 195 8.36 -4.71 -22.02
N ASP A 196 7.60 -5.80 -21.92
CA ASP A 196 6.70 -6.24 -22.99
C ASP A 196 5.61 -5.21 -23.26
N PHE A 197 5.02 -4.64 -22.23
CA PHE A 197 4.09 -3.52 -22.39
C PHE A 197 4.76 -2.31 -23.04
N ARG A 198 5.98 -1.91 -22.62
CA ARG A 198 6.73 -0.79 -23.20
C ARG A 198 7.04 -0.98 -24.68
N ARG A 199 7.35 -2.18 -25.10
CA ARG A 199 7.62 -2.48 -26.53
C ARG A 199 6.45 -2.11 -27.42
N THR A 200 5.20 -2.15 -26.90
CA THR A 200 4.00 -1.74 -27.62
C THR A 200 3.80 -0.22 -27.64
N GLN A 201 4.55 0.55 -26.83
CA GLN A 201 4.39 2.00 -26.72
C GLN A 201 5.31 2.76 -27.68
N PRO A 202 4.93 3.97 -28.13
CA PRO A 202 5.76 4.78 -29.02
C PRO A 202 7.01 5.35 -28.34
N GLU A 203 6.99 5.57 -27.02
CA GLU A 203 8.07 6.21 -26.23
C GLU A 203 9.21 5.22 -25.97
N LYS A 204 10.28 5.34 -26.74
CA LYS A 204 11.43 4.42 -26.66
C LYS A 204 12.39 4.74 -25.51
N LYS A 205 12.39 5.96 -25.00
CA LYS A 205 13.21 6.33 -23.85
C LYS A 205 12.78 5.57 -22.58
N ALA A 206 11.45 5.42 -22.38
CA ALA A 206 10.92 4.66 -21.26
C ALA A 206 11.34 3.18 -21.35
N LEU A 207 11.27 2.57 -22.55
CA LEU A 207 11.72 1.18 -22.76
C LEU A 207 13.19 1.00 -22.39
N LEU A 208 14.08 1.87 -22.85
CA LEU A 208 15.51 1.78 -22.55
C LEU A 208 15.80 1.91 -21.04
N LEU A 209 15.09 2.77 -20.34
CA LEU A 209 15.24 2.92 -18.90
C LEU A 209 14.76 1.66 -18.15
N ASP A 210 13.62 1.11 -18.55
CA ASP A 210 13.06 -0.09 -17.91
C ASP A 210 13.95 -1.33 -18.18
N GLU A 211 14.53 -1.46 -19.39
CA GLU A 211 15.52 -2.50 -19.70
C GLU A 211 16.81 -2.33 -18.88
N LEU A 212 17.28 -1.09 -18.68
CA LEU A 212 18.46 -0.81 -17.85
C LEU A 212 18.22 -1.17 -16.39
N ASP A 213 17.06 -0.80 -15.84
CA ASP A 213 16.64 -1.14 -14.47
C ASP A 213 16.57 -2.67 -14.27
N TYR A 214 16.07 -3.39 -15.29
CA TYR A 214 16.03 -4.86 -15.25
C TYR A 214 17.44 -5.48 -15.27
N TRP A 215 18.34 -4.99 -16.11
CA TRP A 215 19.73 -5.47 -16.14
C TRP A 215 20.46 -5.19 -14.83
N GLN A 216 20.21 -4.03 -14.22
CA GLN A 216 20.75 -3.72 -12.89
C GLN A 216 20.25 -4.71 -11.83
N TYR A 217 18.93 -4.97 -11.80
CA TYR A 217 18.35 -5.98 -10.90
C TYR A 217 18.97 -7.36 -11.09
N LYS A 218 19.16 -7.81 -12.34
CA LYS A 218 19.81 -9.11 -12.66
C LYS A 218 21.25 -9.15 -12.14
N TYR A 219 22.00 -8.08 -12.36
CA TYR A 219 23.37 -7.98 -11.90
C TYR A 219 23.46 -8.04 -10.37
N ASP A 220 22.63 -7.29 -9.66
CA ASP A 220 22.63 -7.24 -8.21
C ASP A 220 22.23 -8.61 -7.60
N SER A 221 21.23 -9.29 -8.17
CA SER A 221 20.82 -10.62 -7.73
C SER A 221 21.87 -11.69 -7.96
N GLN A 222 22.65 -11.63 -9.05
CA GLN A 222 23.76 -12.54 -9.30
C GLN A 222 24.97 -12.27 -8.39
N SER A 223 25.28 -10.99 -8.11
CA SER A 223 26.40 -10.62 -7.24
C SER A 223 26.19 -11.06 -5.80
N THR A 224 24.95 -11.03 -5.32
CA THR A 224 24.57 -11.53 -3.99
C THR A 224 24.77 -13.02 -3.87
N ASN A 225 24.38 -13.80 -4.87
CA ASN A 225 24.62 -15.25 -4.91
C ASN A 225 26.12 -15.60 -4.92
N THR A 226 26.94 -14.85 -5.62
CA THR A 226 28.39 -15.10 -5.69
C THR A 226 29.08 -14.82 -4.35
N ASN A 227 28.60 -13.84 -3.58
CA ASN A 227 29.13 -13.56 -2.25
C ASN A 227 28.72 -14.62 -1.20
N ASP A 228 27.52 -15.21 -1.31
CA ASP A 228 27.11 -16.33 -0.46
C ASP A 228 27.97 -17.58 -0.70
N TYR A 229 28.37 -17.85 -1.95
CA TYR A 229 29.30 -18.95 -2.25
C TYR A 229 30.70 -18.74 -1.64
N ARG A 230 31.18 -17.49 -1.58
CA ARG A 230 32.47 -17.19 -0.95
C ARG A 230 32.44 -17.36 0.56
N ASN A 231 31.34 -16.96 1.22
CA ASN A 231 31.18 -17.08 2.67
C ASN A 231 30.92 -18.53 3.15
N THR A 232 30.63 -19.47 2.25
CA THR A 232 30.50 -20.90 2.56
C THR A 232 31.78 -21.72 2.34
N LEU A 233 32.83 -21.08 1.81
CA LEU A 233 34.13 -21.70 1.54
C LEU A 233 35.23 -21.32 2.56
N ASP A 234 34.95 -20.41 3.48
CA ASP A 234 35.77 -20.07 4.65
C ASP A 234 35.21 -20.75 5.93
#